data_312c251a48ea3d7771bacce07456aada
#
_entry.id   312c251a48ea3d7771bacce07456aada
#
_cell.length_a   1.000
_cell.length_b   1.000
_cell.length_c   1.000
_cell.angle_alpha   90.00
_cell.angle_beta   90.00
_cell.angle_gamma   90.00
#
_symmetry.space_group_name_H-M   'P 1'
#
loop_
_entity.id
_entity.type
_entity.pdbx_description
1 polymer ?
#
loop_
_entity_poly.entity_id
_entity_poly.type
_entity_poly.pdbx_seq_one_letter_code
_entity_poly.pdbx_strand_id
1 'polypeptide(L)'
;MNEFIKTQNQKISDYDADLSKFLEAESNRQEEHIELIASENYASKRVLEAQGSVLTNKYAEGYPNKRYYGGCEHVDGAETLAIERAKTLFNAKFANVQPHSGASANAAVFLALLQPGDTFLGMALDQGGHLTHGSKVNFSGKNFNAIQYGLNQETGDIDYEGVRRLAHKHKPKMIVAGFSAFMGIVNWKLFREIADEVGAFLMVDMAHVSGLVAGGVYPNPVEFAHVVTSTTHKSLRGPRSGIILSNEDEGFQKKLNFAVFPGSQGGPLMHVIAAKAVCFKEAMTNDFKDYQKQIISNAKTMCGQFTSRGFNLVQKDTDNHLILVDLRNKNITGKEVEELLGTVNITVNKNSIPDDPESPFVTSGIRIGTPAITTRGFKNDEAKQVVDLICDAIENKENSEELDIVKDKVKELCRKFPVYK
;
A
#
# COMPACT_ATOMS: atom_id res chain seq x y z
N MET A 1 40.11 -16.66 -19.32
CA MET A 1 38.80 -16.11 -18.99
C MET A 1 38.84 -15.79 -17.51
N ASN A 2 38.51 -14.55 -17.08
CA ASN A 2 38.57 -14.12 -15.69
C ASN A 2 37.63 -15.02 -14.85
N GLU A 3 38.04 -15.38 -13.63
CA GLU A 3 37.27 -16.23 -12.72
C GLU A 3 35.85 -15.67 -12.49
N PHE A 4 35.72 -14.35 -12.40
CA PHE A 4 34.42 -13.64 -12.34
C PHE A 4 33.45 -14.06 -13.46
N ILE A 5 33.92 -14.19 -14.71
CA ILE A 5 33.09 -14.60 -15.85
C ILE A 5 32.73 -16.09 -15.77
N LYS A 6 33.60 -16.93 -15.19
CA LYS A 6 33.34 -18.36 -15.05
C LYS A 6 32.24 -18.66 -14.01
N THR A 7 32.12 -17.83 -12.99
CA THR A 7 31.19 -18.03 -11.87
C THR A 7 29.85 -17.31 -12.04
N GLN A 8 29.71 -16.42 -13.02
CA GLN A 8 28.49 -15.58 -13.21
C GLN A 8 27.17 -16.33 -13.34
N ASN A 9 27.20 -17.61 -13.71
CA ASN A 9 26.01 -18.45 -13.87
C ASN A 9 25.79 -19.39 -12.69
N GLN A 10 26.58 -19.32 -11.61
CA GLN A 10 26.36 -20.07 -10.41
C GLN A 10 25.09 -19.61 -9.70
N LYS A 11 24.42 -20.52 -9.01
CA LYS A 11 23.33 -20.16 -8.11
C LYS A 11 23.87 -19.33 -6.96
N ILE A 12 23.03 -18.46 -6.38
CA ILE A 12 23.37 -17.66 -5.20
C ILE A 12 23.84 -18.57 -4.06
N SER A 13 23.16 -19.70 -3.86
CA SER A 13 23.54 -20.70 -2.84
C SER A 13 24.99 -21.20 -2.94
N ASP A 14 25.50 -21.29 -4.17
CA ASP A 14 26.83 -21.83 -4.44
C ASP A 14 27.91 -20.74 -4.46
N TYR A 15 27.49 -19.48 -4.71
CA TYR A 15 28.37 -18.33 -4.83
C TYR A 15 28.45 -17.50 -3.56
N ASP A 16 27.30 -17.28 -2.89
CA ASP A 16 27.18 -16.47 -1.68
C ASP A 16 26.27 -17.18 -0.67
N ALA A 17 26.86 -18.10 0.07
CA ALA A 17 26.15 -18.90 1.06
C ALA A 17 25.59 -18.04 2.23
N ASP A 18 26.21 -16.90 2.52
CA ASP A 18 25.75 -16.03 3.61
C ASP A 18 24.48 -15.27 3.19
N LEU A 19 24.41 -14.74 1.97
CA LEU A 19 23.18 -14.14 1.43
C LEU A 19 22.09 -15.21 1.27
N SER A 20 22.46 -16.42 0.80
CA SER A 20 21.48 -17.51 0.60
C SER A 20 20.73 -17.87 1.89
N LYS A 21 21.41 -17.87 3.04
CA LYS A 21 20.77 -18.12 4.34
C LYS A 21 19.65 -17.13 4.65
N PHE A 22 19.86 -15.83 4.37
CA PHE A 22 18.82 -14.81 4.61
C PHE A 22 17.65 -14.94 3.63
N LEU A 23 17.91 -15.28 2.37
CA LEU A 23 16.85 -15.52 1.37
C LEU A 23 16.00 -16.74 1.75
N GLU A 24 16.63 -17.82 2.20
CA GLU A 24 15.94 -19.02 2.67
C GLU A 24 15.16 -18.75 3.96
N ALA A 25 15.75 -18.04 4.92
CA ALA A 25 15.11 -17.69 6.18
C ALA A 25 13.87 -16.85 5.94
N GLU A 26 13.94 -15.83 5.06
CA GLU A 26 12.78 -14.99 4.71
C GLU A 26 11.72 -15.79 3.93
N SER A 27 12.12 -16.66 3.01
CA SER A 27 11.18 -17.55 2.32
C SER A 27 10.43 -18.46 3.30
N ASN A 28 11.14 -19.03 4.28
CA ASN A 28 10.52 -19.86 5.31
C ASN A 28 9.62 -19.04 6.25
N ARG A 29 10.03 -17.81 6.61
CA ARG A 29 9.20 -16.91 7.39
C ARG A 29 7.87 -16.63 6.67
N GLN A 30 7.89 -16.31 5.39
CA GLN A 30 6.68 -16.06 4.60
C GLN A 30 5.77 -17.28 4.53
N GLU A 31 6.32 -18.50 4.49
CA GLU A 31 5.52 -19.73 4.51
C GLU A 31 4.93 -20.04 5.89
N GLU A 32 5.65 -19.77 6.97
CA GLU A 32 5.30 -20.21 8.35
C GLU A 32 4.60 -19.12 9.19
N HIS A 33 4.55 -17.89 8.72
CA HIS A 33 3.89 -16.79 9.42
C HIS A 33 2.55 -16.40 8.78
N ILE A 34 1.61 -15.98 9.61
CA ILE A 34 0.39 -15.28 9.17
C ILE A 34 0.73 -13.80 9.05
N GLU A 35 0.79 -13.30 7.79
CA GLU A 35 1.09 -11.91 7.48
C GLU A 35 -0.18 -11.06 7.46
N LEU A 36 -0.25 -10.08 8.36
CA LEU A 36 -1.39 -9.19 8.53
C LEU A 36 -1.02 -7.72 8.40
N ILE A 37 0.20 -7.37 8.00
CA ILE A 37 0.54 -5.99 7.69
C ILE A 37 -0.28 -5.56 6.47
N ALA A 38 -1.16 -4.57 6.64
CA ALA A 38 -2.14 -4.16 5.63
C ALA A 38 -1.53 -3.65 4.31
N SER A 39 -0.26 -3.28 4.32
CA SER A 39 0.50 -2.82 3.15
C SER A 39 1.34 -3.92 2.50
N GLU A 40 1.26 -5.16 2.96
CA GLU A 40 1.99 -6.30 2.42
C GLU A 40 1.09 -7.28 1.67
N ASN A 41 1.70 -8.00 0.73
CA ASN A 41 1.06 -9.03 -0.07
C ASN A 41 2.12 -9.93 -0.72
N TYR A 42 1.70 -11.08 -1.23
CA TYR A 42 2.56 -12.01 -1.94
C TYR A 42 2.40 -11.84 -3.44
N ALA A 43 3.43 -11.34 -4.11
CA ALA A 43 3.45 -11.22 -5.57
C ALA A 43 3.42 -12.59 -6.24
N SER A 44 2.81 -12.71 -7.43
CA SER A 44 2.81 -13.96 -8.18
C SER A 44 4.21 -14.34 -8.67
N LYS A 45 4.45 -15.64 -8.91
CA LYS A 45 5.73 -16.11 -9.50
C LYS A 45 6.04 -15.40 -10.82
N ARG A 46 5.03 -15.07 -11.63
CA ARG A 46 5.19 -14.31 -12.90
C ARG A 46 5.68 -12.88 -12.67
N VAL A 47 5.21 -12.22 -11.62
CA VAL A 47 5.70 -10.89 -11.22
C VAL A 47 7.17 -10.97 -10.77
N LEU A 48 7.52 -11.99 -9.97
CA LEU A 48 8.90 -12.22 -9.51
C LEU A 48 9.83 -12.56 -10.70
N GLU A 49 9.37 -13.38 -11.65
CA GLU A 49 10.11 -13.71 -12.87
C GLU A 49 10.41 -12.47 -13.72
N ALA A 50 9.41 -11.60 -13.91
CA ALA A 50 9.62 -10.35 -14.66
C ALA A 50 10.61 -9.41 -13.94
N GLN A 51 10.60 -9.34 -12.62
CA GLN A 51 11.57 -8.56 -11.84
C GLN A 51 13.00 -9.11 -11.94
N GLY A 52 13.16 -10.43 -12.02
CA GLY A 52 14.45 -11.09 -12.19
C GLY A 52 14.94 -11.16 -13.65
N SER A 53 14.28 -10.47 -14.60
CA SER A 53 14.61 -10.53 -16.02
C SER A 53 15.80 -9.68 -16.41
N VAL A 54 16.36 -9.95 -17.60
CA VAL A 54 17.47 -9.20 -18.20
C VAL A 54 17.16 -7.74 -18.50
N LEU A 55 15.90 -7.32 -18.39
CA LEU A 55 15.49 -5.93 -18.57
C LEU A 55 16.15 -5.00 -17.53
N THR A 56 16.66 -5.54 -16.42
CA THR A 56 17.45 -4.78 -15.43
C THR A 56 18.72 -4.16 -16.03
N ASN A 57 19.25 -4.74 -17.13
CA ASN A 57 20.47 -4.28 -17.77
C ASN A 57 20.27 -3.06 -18.66
N LYS A 58 19.02 -2.71 -19.01
CA LYS A 58 18.75 -1.68 -20.01
C LYS A 58 18.54 -0.30 -19.42
N TYR A 59 19.38 0.64 -19.81
CA TYR A 59 19.22 2.06 -19.50
C TYR A 59 18.26 2.72 -20.51
N ALA A 60 17.12 3.29 -20.03
CA ALA A 60 16.03 3.75 -20.89
C ALA A 60 15.46 5.12 -20.47
N GLU A 61 16.33 6.12 -20.21
CA GLU A 61 15.90 7.50 -19.93
C GLU A 61 15.01 8.05 -21.04
N GLY A 62 14.01 8.82 -20.66
CA GLY A 62 12.94 9.29 -21.54
C GLY A 62 11.69 8.43 -21.44
N TYR A 63 10.89 8.42 -22.51
CA TYR A 63 9.61 7.72 -22.60
C TYR A 63 9.55 6.87 -23.87
N PRO A 64 8.62 5.92 -24.03
CA PRO A 64 8.51 5.12 -25.24
C PRO A 64 8.54 5.98 -26.50
N ASN A 65 9.35 5.58 -27.48
CA ASN A 65 9.62 6.27 -28.73
C ASN A 65 10.31 7.65 -28.61
N LYS A 66 10.72 8.05 -27.39
CA LYS A 66 11.41 9.33 -27.08
C LYS A 66 12.50 9.09 -26.05
N ARG A 67 13.40 8.13 -26.32
CA ARG A 67 14.53 7.77 -25.45
C ARG A 67 15.78 8.58 -25.76
N TYR A 68 16.60 8.75 -24.75
CA TYR A 68 17.92 9.35 -24.88
C TYR A 68 18.98 8.35 -25.33
N TYR A 69 18.69 7.05 -25.32
CA TYR A 69 19.61 5.95 -25.65
C TYR A 69 19.01 5.04 -26.72
N GLY A 70 19.89 4.44 -27.53
CA GLY A 70 19.51 3.42 -28.51
C GLY A 70 19.21 2.06 -27.89
N GLY A 71 18.67 1.12 -28.68
CA GLY A 71 18.36 -0.24 -28.26
C GLY A 71 17.19 -0.35 -27.30
N CYS A 72 16.20 0.53 -27.39
CA CYS A 72 15.07 0.60 -26.49
C CYS A 72 13.76 0.01 -27.06
N GLU A 73 13.80 -0.50 -28.30
CA GLU A 73 12.60 -0.99 -29.02
C GLU A 73 11.80 -2.04 -28.26
N HIS A 74 12.47 -2.94 -27.53
CA HIS A 74 11.79 -3.98 -26.74
C HIS A 74 11.31 -3.49 -25.38
N VAL A 75 12.07 -2.63 -24.71
CA VAL A 75 11.64 -2.03 -23.43
C VAL A 75 10.53 -1.00 -23.63
N ASP A 76 10.49 -0.33 -24.78
CA ASP A 76 9.38 0.53 -25.19
C ASP A 76 8.07 -0.26 -25.27
N GLY A 77 8.13 -1.48 -25.85
CA GLY A 77 7.00 -2.39 -25.86
C GLY A 77 6.52 -2.78 -24.47
N ALA A 78 7.44 -3.10 -23.56
CA ALA A 78 7.11 -3.47 -22.18
C ALA A 78 6.48 -2.29 -21.40
N GLU A 79 7.03 -1.08 -21.54
CA GLU A 79 6.49 0.11 -20.87
C GLU A 79 5.14 0.52 -21.45
N THR A 80 4.99 0.48 -22.78
CA THR A 80 3.70 0.76 -23.45
C THR A 80 2.62 -0.21 -22.99
N LEU A 81 2.91 -1.51 -22.86
CA LEU A 81 1.95 -2.47 -22.30
C LEU A 81 1.55 -2.13 -20.86
N ALA A 82 2.50 -1.72 -20.02
CA ALA A 82 2.21 -1.31 -18.64
C ALA A 82 1.30 -0.07 -18.61
N ILE A 83 1.60 0.93 -19.43
CA ILE A 83 0.82 2.17 -19.56
C ILE A 83 -0.61 1.85 -20.00
N GLU A 84 -0.80 1.13 -21.11
CA GLU A 84 -2.12 0.85 -21.65
C GLU A 84 -2.96 -0.04 -20.71
N ARG A 85 -2.33 -1.01 -20.04
CA ARG A 85 -3.01 -1.83 -19.04
C ARG A 85 -3.42 -1.01 -17.79
N ALA A 86 -2.57 -0.12 -17.32
CA ALA A 86 -2.90 0.78 -16.21
C ALA A 86 -4.09 1.70 -16.57
N LYS A 87 -4.07 2.30 -17.78
CA LYS A 87 -5.16 3.12 -18.29
C LYS A 87 -6.48 2.34 -18.35
N THR A 88 -6.45 1.14 -18.90
CA THR A 88 -7.63 0.27 -19.00
C THR A 88 -8.14 -0.14 -17.61
N LEU A 89 -7.24 -0.57 -16.72
CA LEU A 89 -7.58 -1.08 -15.41
C LEU A 89 -8.28 -0.04 -14.52
N PHE A 90 -7.82 1.21 -14.59
CA PHE A 90 -8.31 2.31 -13.75
C PHE A 90 -9.21 3.30 -14.49
N ASN A 91 -9.55 3.05 -15.75
CA ASN A 91 -10.32 3.97 -16.60
C ASN A 91 -9.67 5.37 -16.65
N ALA A 92 -8.36 5.42 -16.89
CA ALA A 92 -7.57 6.64 -16.95
C ALA A 92 -7.19 6.97 -18.40
N LYS A 93 -7.14 8.26 -18.74
CA LYS A 93 -6.63 8.72 -20.05
C LYS A 93 -5.11 8.70 -20.12
N PHE A 94 -4.46 8.89 -18.97
CA PHE A 94 -3.00 8.97 -18.81
C PHE A 94 -2.53 8.07 -17.68
N ALA A 95 -1.36 7.45 -17.90
CA ALA A 95 -0.63 6.72 -16.87
C ALA A 95 0.88 6.95 -17.04
N ASN A 96 1.57 7.25 -15.95
CA ASN A 96 3.03 7.18 -15.86
C ASN A 96 3.40 6.00 -14.94
N VAL A 97 4.14 5.05 -15.48
CA VAL A 97 4.52 3.80 -14.78
C VAL A 97 5.99 3.80 -14.34
N GLN A 98 6.70 4.93 -14.47
CA GLN A 98 8.11 5.03 -14.09
C GLN A 98 8.40 5.33 -12.62
N PRO A 99 7.48 5.88 -11.78
CA PRO A 99 7.80 6.12 -10.37
C PRO A 99 8.32 4.87 -9.67
N HIS A 100 9.47 5.01 -8.96
CA HIS A 100 10.15 3.90 -8.29
C HIS A 100 9.38 3.40 -7.06
N SER A 101 8.56 4.27 -6.46
CA SER A 101 7.73 3.97 -5.29
C SER A 101 6.50 4.88 -5.25
N GLY A 102 5.55 4.61 -4.34
CA GLY A 102 4.46 5.54 -4.05
C GLY A 102 4.97 6.90 -3.55
N ALA A 103 6.00 6.90 -2.71
CA ALA A 103 6.59 8.14 -2.22
C ALA A 103 7.23 8.98 -3.34
N SER A 104 7.91 8.36 -4.31
CA SER A 104 8.44 9.08 -5.48
C SER A 104 7.32 9.53 -6.45
N ALA A 105 6.24 8.77 -6.59
CA ALA A 105 5.06 9.22 -7.32
C ALA A 105 4.45 10.48 -6.69
N ASN A 106 4.26 10.47 -5.37
CA ASN A 106 3.77 11.64 -4.63
C ASN A 106 4.72 12.84 -4.79
N ALA A 107 6.04 12.63 -4.61
CA ALA A 107 7.03 13.70 -4.76
C ALA A 107 7.02 14.31 -6.17
N ALA A 108 6.87 13.50 -7.22
CA ALA A 108 6.77 13.99 -8.59
C ALA A 108 5.50 14.84 -8.79
N VAL A 109 4.36 14.44 -8.22
CA VAL A 109 3.12 15.25 -8.27
C VAL A 109 3.30 16.59 -7.54
N PHE A 110 3.90 16.58 -6.34
CA PHE A 110 4.21 17.82 -5.63
C PHE A 110 5.12 18.73 -6.47
N LEU A 111 6.17 18.17 -7.05
CA LEU A 111 7.09 18.92 -7.94
C LEU A 111 6.38 19.49 -9.18
N ALA A 112 5.40 18.77 -9.73
CA ALA A 112 4.64 19.20 -10.91
C ALA A 112 3.69 20.36 -10.63
N LEU A 113 3.09 20.40 -9.44
CA LEU A 113 1.92 21.23 -9.14
C LEU A 113 2.18 22.33 -8.10
N LEU A 114 3.22 22.22 -7.31
CA LEU A 114 3.51 23.12 -6.18
C LEU A 114 4.90 23.74 -6.31
N GLN A 115 5.07 24.89 -5.67
CA GLN A 115 6.37 25.51 -5.40
C GLN A 115 6.74 25.34 -3.92
N PRO A 116 8.02 25.29 -3.55
CA PRO A 116 8.44 25.27 -2.16
C PRO A 116 7.75 26.36 -1.34
N GLY A 117 7.20 25.99 -0.17
CA GLY A 117 6.43 26.88 0.69
C GLY A 117 4.93 26.98 0.37
N ASP A 118 4.45 26.45 -0.76
CA ASP A 118 3.04 26.43 -1.04
C ASP A 118 2.26 25.63 0.01
N THR A 119 1.04 26.07 0.28
CA THR A 119 0.13 25.41 1.23
C THR A 119 -0.62 24.28 0.58
N PHE A 120 -0.69 23.14 1.26
CA PHE A 120 -1.57 22.03 0.91
C PHE A 120 -2.27 21.44 2.14
N LEU A 121 -3.40 20.76 1.92
CA LEU A 121 -4.08 19.97 2.95
C LEU A 121 -3.74 18.49 2.77
N GLY A 122 -3.50 17.78 3.90
CA GLY A 122 -3.30 16.33 3.92
C GLY A 122 -3.82 15.73 5.21
N MET A 123 -4.15 14.43 5.19
CA MET A 123 -4.60 13.72 6.38
C MET A 123 -3.46 13.59 7.39
N ALA A 124 -3.73 13.88 8.65
CA ALA A 124 -2.76 13.76 9.74
C ALA A 124 -2.29 12.31 9.90
N LEU A 125 -1.01 12.12 10.23
CA LEU A 125 -0.40 10.79 10.34
C LEU A 125 -1.05 9.95 11.46
N ASP A 126 -1.33 10.56 12.60
CA ASP A 126 -2.00 9.98 13.76
C ASP A 126 -3.50 9.73 13.53
N GLN A 127 -4.07 10.33 12.49
CA GLN A 127 -5.46 10.14 12.06
C GLN A 127 -5.58 9.18 10.86
N GLY A 128 -4.50 8.50 10.50
CA GLY A 128 -4.47 7.51 9.44
C GLY A 128 -3.88 7.97 8.10
N GLY A 129 -3.30 9.16 8.01
CA GLY A 129 -2.59 9.65 6.84
C GLY A 129 -1.29 8.87 6.55
N HIS A 130 -0.61 9.25 5.46
CA HIS A 130 0.71 8.71 5.12
C HIS A 130 1.79 9.76 5.40
N LEU A 131 3.05 9.33 5.60
CA LEU A 131 4.19 10.24 5.80
C LEU A 131 4.26 11.35 4.73
N THR A 132 3.99 11.00 3.45
CA THR A 132 4.02 11.95 2.34
C THR A 132 2.81 12.89 2.28
N HIS A 133 1.88 12.80 3.24
CA HIS A 133 0.72 13.70 3.34
C HIS A 133 0.97 14.88 4.31
N GLY A 134 2.23 15.25 4.54
CA GLY A 134 2.59 16.45 5.29
C GLY A 134 3.27 16.20 6.63
N SER A 135 3.75 14.98 6.88
CA SER A 135 4.55 14.72 8.10
C SER A 135 5.82 15.58 8.12
N LYS A 136 6.10 16.22 9.26
CA LYS A 136 7.24 17.13 9.46
C LYS A 136 8.61 16.48 9.20
N VAL A 137 8.72 15.16 9.29
CA VAL A 137 9.96 14.43 9.03
C VAL A 137 10.12 14.07 7.55
N ASN A 138 9.06 14.18 6.76
CA ASN A 138 9.03 13.84 5.33
C ASN A 138 9.28 15.07 4.44
N PHE A 139 9.67 14.84 3.17
CA PHE A 139 9.88 15.92 2.20
C PHE A 139 8.66 16.85 2.09
N SER A 140 7.45 16.30 2.17
CA SER A 140 6.19 17.04 2.03
C SER A 140 6.00 18.07 3.15
N GLY A 141 6.30 17.71 4.40
CA GLY A 141 6.21 18.63 5.53
C GLY A 141 7.45 19.52 5.73
N LYS A 142 8.59 19.18 5.06
CA LYS A 142 9.82 20.00 5.12
C LYS A 142 9.83 21.11 4.07
N ASN A 143 9.28 20.86 2.89
CA ASN A 143 9.39 21.79 1.76
C ASN A 143 8.11 22.60 1.53
N PHE A 144 6.99 22.19 2.11
CA PHE A 144 5.67 22.78 1.88
C PHE A 144 4.98 23.10 3.21
N ASN A 145 4.02 24.01 3.17
CA ASN A 145 3.19 24.35 4.32
C ASN A 145 2.02 23.36 4.42
N ALA A 146 2.22 22.28 5.16
CA ALA A 146 1.21 21.23 5.33
C ALA A 146 0.20 21.61 6.43
N ILE A 147 -1.06 21.76 6.06
CA ILE A 147 -2.20 21.88 6.97
C ILE A 147 -2.86 20.50 7.06
N GLN A 148 -3.06 20.02 8.27
CA GLN A 148 -3.55 18.67 8.48
C GLN A 148 -5.04 18.65 8.83
N TYR A 149 -5.78 17.68 8.23
CA TYR A 149 -7.16 17.36 8.58
C TYR A 149 -7.21 15.96 9.22
N GLY A 150 -8.31 15.64 9.89
CA GLY A 150 -8.47 14.38 10.61
C GLY A 150 -9.85 13.76 10.44
N LEU A 151 -10.16 12.88 11.38
CA LEU A 151 -11.42 12.17 11.48
C LEU A 151 -12.38 12.91 12.42
N ASN A 152 -13.67 12.69 12.22
CA ASN A 152 -14.70 13.05 13.18
C ASN A 152 -14.62 12.10 14.36
N GLN A 153 -14.48 12.65 15.56
CA GLN A 153 -14.27 11.86 16.79
C GLN A 153 -15.47 10.99 17.19
N GLU A 154 -16.70 11.39 16.81
CA GLU A 154 -17.91 10.67 17.15
C GLU A 154 -18.16 9.48 16.21
N THR A 155 -17.87 9.66 14.91
CA THR A 155 -18.19 8.67 13.88
C THR A 155 -16.99 7.83 13.45
N GLY A 156 -15.78 8.33 13.63
CA GLY A 156 -14.55 7.75 13.08
C GLY A 156 -14.38 7.96 11.55
N ASP A 157 -15.31 8.69 10.91
CA ASP A 157 -15.24 9.04 9.49
C ASP A 157 -14.39 10.29 9.26
N ILE A 158 -14.03 10.54 7.99
CA ILE A 158 -13.31 11.78 7.63
C ILE A 158 -14.19 12.99 7.96
N ASP A 159 -13.64 13.98 8.68
CA ASP A 159 -14.33 15.25 8.97
C ASP A 159 -14.35 16.15 7.72
N TYR A 160 -15.23 15.85 6.76
CA TYR A 160 -15.36 16.63 5.53
C TYR A 160 -15.69 18.10 5.75
N GLU A 161 -16.48 18.41 6.77
CA GLU A 161 -16.77 19.81 7.13
C GLU A 161 -15.53 20.48 7.72
N GLY A 162 -14.71 19.77 8.47
CA GLY A 162 -13.39 20.22 8.89
C GLY A 162 -12.45 20.47 7.73
N VAL A 163 -12.41 19.55 6.75
CA VAL A 163 -11.64 19.73 5.50
C VAL A 163 -12.08 21.02 4.78
N ARG A 164 -13.40 21.23 4.61
CA ARG A 164 -13.97 22.42 3.96
C ARG A 164 -13.58 23.70 4.70
N ARG A 165 -13.75 23.74 6.03
CA ARG A 165 -13.35 24.89 6.86
C ARG A 165 -11.86 25.21 6.72
N LEU A 166 -10.99 24.19 6.74
CA LEU A 166 -9.56 24.37 6.57
C LEU A 166 -9.21 24.84 5.15
N ALA A 167 -9.86 24.30 4.12
CA ALA A 167 -9.66 24.72 2.73
C ALA A 167 -10.02 26.20 2.54
N HIS A 168 -11.17 26.65 3.01
CA HIS A 168 -11.57 28.04 2.93
C HIS A 168 -10.68 28.98 3.72
N LYS A 169 -10.21 28.55 4.92
CA LYS A 169 -9.32 29.35 5.79
C LYS A 169 -7.94 29.49 5.20
N HIS A 170 -7.34 28.41 4.69
CA HIS A 170 -5.93 28.39 4.31
C HIS A 170 -5.70 28.50 2.80
N LYS A 171 -6.73 28.40 1.98
CA LYS A 171 -6.67 28.51 0.50
C LYS A 171 -5.50 27.69 -0.08
N PRO A 172 -5.45 26.36 0.19
CA PRO A 172 -4.35 25.52 -0.29
C PRO A 172 -4.32 25.49 -1.81
N LYS A 173 -3.16 25.25 -2.40
CA LYS A 173 -3.02 24.96 -3.82
C LYS A 173 -3.34 23.51 -4.16
N MET A 174 -3.27 22.61 -3.18
CA MET A 174 -3.57 21.20 -3.37
C MET A 174 -4.21 20.61 -2.11
N ILE A 175 -5.17 19.71 -2.31
CA ILE A 175 -5.71 18.83 -1.26
C ILE A 175 -5.27 17.42 -1.61
N VAL A 176 -4.60 16.76 -0.66
CA VAL A 176 -4.20 15.37 -0.75
C VAL A 176 -5.20 14.51 0.01
N ALA A 177 -5.97 13.70 -0.69
CA ALA A 177 -6.88 12.71 -0.13
C ALA A 177 -6.28 11.30 -0.24
N GLY A 178 -6.57 10.44 0.72
CA GLY A 178 -6.02 9.09 0.81
C GLY A 178 -5.53 8.78 2.21
N PHE A 179 -5.26 7.50 2.47
CA PHE A 179 -4.98 7.04 3.81
C PHE A 179 -4.05 5.82 3.84
N SER A 180 -3.49 5.56 5.03
CA SER A 180 -2.77 4.34 5.39
C SER A 180 -3.50 3.52 6.45
N ALA A 181 -4.39 4.15 7.23
CA ALA A 181 -5.09 3.53 8.34
C ALA A 181 -6.47 4.17 8.51
N PHE A 182 -7.42 3.79 7.65
CA PHE A 182 -8.83 4.20 7.70
C PHE A 182 -9.71 3.05 7.21
N MET A 183 -10.79 2.75 7.93
CA MET A 183 -11.59 1.54 7.69
C MET A 183 -12.79 1.77 6.75
N GLY A 184 -13.17 3.04 6.49
CA GLY A 184 -14.36 3.39 5.71
C GLY A 184 -14.11 3.61 4.22
N ILE A 185 -15.16 4.07 3.55
CA ILE A 185 -15.13 4.51 2.15
C ILE A 185 -14.90 6.01 2.08
N VAL A 186 -13.93 6.44 1.27
CA VAL A 186 -13.69 7.87 1.03
C VAL A 186 -14.63 8.40 -0.04
N ASN A 187 -15.27 9.53 0.24
CA ASN A 187 -16.09 10.25 -0.72
C ASN A 187 -15.20 11.18 -1.59
N TRP A 188 -14.65 10.61 -2.68
CA TRP A 188 -13.79 11.35 -3.61
C TRP A 188 -14.49 12.56 -4.25
N LYS A 189 -15.80 12.43 -4.53
CA LYS A 189 -16.59 13.51 -5.11
C LYS A 189 -16.65 14.71 -4.18
N LEU A 190 -16.86 14.50 -2.90
CA LEU A 190 -16.91 15.58 -1.91
C LEU A 190 -15.57 16.27 -1.74
N PHE A 191 -14.44 15.51 -1.78
CA PHE A 191 -13.11 16.11 -1.83
C PHE A 191 -12.92 16.98 -3.08
N ARG A 192 -13.44 16.53 -4.25
CA ARG A 192 -13.37 17.32 -5.47
C ARG A 192 -14.17 18.60 -5.36
N GLU A 193 -15.39 18.56 -4.86
CA GLU A 193 -16.22 19.73 -4.62
C GLU A 193 -15.52 20.76 -3.72
N ILE A 194 -14.93 20.30 -2.60
CA ILE A 194 -14.18 21.16 -1.69
C ILE A 194 -12.95 21.77 -2.38
N ALA A 195 -12.24 21.01 -3.18
CA ALA A 195 -11.08 21.50 -3.92
C ALA A 195 -11.48 22.58 -4.93
N ASP A 196 -12.57 22.38 -5.68
CA ASP A 196 -13.10 23.32 -6.66
C ASP A 196 -13.56 24.63 -5.99
N GLU A 197 -14.19 24.57 -4.80
CA GLU A 197 -14.62 25.75 -4.03
C GLU A 197 -13.48 26.73 -3.74
N VAL A 198 -12.25 26.25 -3.66
CA VAL A 198 -11.07 27.06 -3.31
C VAL A 198 -10.04 27.16 -4.43
N GLY A 199 -10.32 26.56 -5.59
CA GLY A 199 -9.40 26.54 -6.74
C GLY A 199 -8.13 25.70 -6.51
N ALA A 200 -8.22 24.65 -5.68
CA ALA A 200 -7.12 23.75 -5.38
C ALA A 200 -7.09 22.54 -6.32
N PHE A 201 -5.92 21.98 -6.58
CA PHE A 201 -5.83 20.64 -7.17
C PHE A 201 -6.26 19.56 -6.15
N LEU A 202 -7.00 18.56 -6.62
CA LEU A 202 -7.23 17.34 -5.85
C LEU A 202 -6.24 16.26 -6.31
N MET A 203 -5.34 15.86 -5.42
CA MET A 203 -4.50 14.67 -5.54
C MET A 203 -5.08 13.57 -4.67
N VAL A 204 -5.25 12.37 -5.24
CA VAL A 204 -5.66 11.19 -4.47
C VAL A 204 -4.53 10.17 -4.44
N ASP A 205 -4.09 9.79 -3.25
CA ASP A 205 -3.21 8.63 -3.03
C ASP A 205 -4.09 7.41 -2.69
N MET A 206 -4.33 6.56 -3.69
CA MET A 206 -5.15 5.35 -3.51
C MET A 206 -4.32 4.10 -3.19
N ALA A 207 -3.08 4.25 -2.77
CA ALA A 207 -2.13 3.15 -2.61
C ALA A 207 -2.68 1.96 -1.83
N HIS A 208 -3.40 2.20 -0.73
CA HIS A 208 -3.95 1.12 0.09
C HIS A 208 -5.11 0.39 -0.59
N VAL A 209 -5.95 1.10 -1.31
CA VAL A 209 -7.18 0.56 -1.92
C VAL A 209 -7.09 0.29 -3.41
N SER A 210 -5.92 0.47 -4.04
CA SER A 210 -5.78 0.35 -5.50
C SER A 210 -6.21 -1.01 -6.05
N GLY A 211 -5.98 -2.10 -5.33
CA GLY A 211 -6.48 -3.42 -5.71
C GLY A 211 -8.01 -3.51 -5.64
N LEU A 212 -8.61 -2.94 -4.58
CA LEU A 212 -10.07 -2.89 -4.41
C LEU A 212 -10.74 -2.05 -5.50
N VAL A 213 -10.11 -0.92 -5.88
CA VAL A 213 -10.55 -0.07 -7.01
C VAL A 213 -10.46 -0.86 -8.31
N ALA A 214 -9.33 -1.51 -8.58
CA ALA A 214 -9.14 -2.35 -9.78
C ALA A 214 -10.13 -3.53 -9.83
N GLY A 215 -10.47 -4.09 -8.68
CA GLY A 215 -11.49 -5.15 -8.55
C GLY A 215 -12.94 -4.66 -8.65
N GLY A 216 -13.16 -3.33 -8.69
CA GLY A 216 -14.50 -2.74 -8.75
C GLY A 216 -15.30 -2.83 -7.45
N VAL A 217 -14.63 -3.01 -6.30
CA VAL A 217 -15.26 -3.15 -4.97
C VAL A 217 -14.99 -1.94 -4.06
N TYR A 218 -14.35 -0.91 -4.58
CA TYR A 218 -14.12 0.38 -3.91
C TYR A 218 -14.23 1.51 -4.95
N PRO A 219 -14.73 2.71 -4.59
CA PRO A 219 -14.93 3.81 -5.53
C PRO A 219 -13.63 4.22 -6.25
N ASN A 220 -13.70 4.43 -7.55
CA ASN A 220 -12.56 4.84 -8.35
C ASN A 220 -12.33 6.37 -8.24
N PRO A 221 -11.18 6.82 -7.71
CA PRO A 221 -10.89 8.25 -7.59
C PRO A 221 -10.54 8.94 -8.92
N VAL A 222 -10.19 8.20 -9.96
CA VAL A 222 -9.72 8.77 -11.25
C VAL A 222 -10.79 9.63 -11.94
N GLU A 223 -12.07 9.39 -11.66
CA GLU A 223 -13.19 10.17 -12.16
C GLU A 223 -13.28 11.57 -11.54
N PHE A 224 -12.75 11.75 -10.34
CA PHE A 224 -12.91 12.97 -9.56
C PHE A 224 -11.60 13.74 -9.39
N ALA A 225 -10.48 13.05 -9.23
CA ALA A 225 -9.19 13.67 -8.94
C ALA A 225 -8.55 14.27 -10.19
N HIS A 226 -7.83 15.38 -10.03
CA HIS A 226 -6.93 15.89 -11.08
C HIS A 226 -5.77 14.92 -11.33
N VAL A 227 -5.24 14.33 -10.25
CA VAL A 227 -4.17 13.34 -10.31
C VAL A 227 -4.36 12.28 -9.24
N VAL A 228 -4.10 11.04 -9.62
CA VAL A 228 -4.13 9.90 -8.70
C VAL A 228 -2.76 9.25 -8.67
N THR A 229 -2.27 8.97 -7.48
CA THR A 229 -1.06 8.18 -7.27
C THR A 229 -1.39 6.85 -6.61
N SER A 230 -0.54 5.87 -6.81
CA SER A 230 -0.65 4.58 -6.11
C SER A 230 0.68 3.88 -6.01
N THR A 231 0.74 2.92 -5.10
CA THR A 231 1.71 1.82 -5.14
C THR A 231 1.13 0.66 -5.94
N THR A 232 1.98 -0.29 -6.34
CA THR A 232 1.56 -1.50 -7.06
C THR A 232 1.61 -2.78 -6.22
N HIS A 233 2.18 -2.74 -5.01
CA HIS A 233 2.55 -3.91 -4.21
C HIS A 233 1.66 -4.24 -3.00
N LYS A 234 0.59 -3.45 -2.74
CA LYS A 234 -0.32 -3.67 -1.60
C LYS A 234 -1.50 -4.56 -2.04
N SER A 235 -2.73 -4.09 -1.91
CA SER A 235 -3.92 -4.82 -2.37
C SER A 235 -3.90 -5.16 -3.87
N LEU A 236 -3.13 -4.41 -4.69
CA LEU A 236 -2.95 -4.68 -6.12
C LEU A 236 -2.03 -5.87 -6.42
N ARG A 237 -1.22 -6.32 -5.44
CA ARG A 237 -0.42 -7.56 -5.49
C ARG A 237 0.70 -7.57 -6.55
N GLY A 238 1.21 -6.42 -6.94
CA GLY A 238 2.29 -6.28 -7.94
C GLY A 238 3.68 -6.10 -7.34
N PRO A 239 4.65 -5.66 -8.16
CA PRO A 239 5.99 -5.33 -7.70
C PRO A 239 5.98 -4.09 -6.81
N ARG A 240 6.98 -3.95 -5.92
CA ARG A 240 7.18 -2.73 -5.13
C ARG A 240 7.57 -1.58 -6.05
N SER A 241 6.62 -0.67 -6.28
CA SER A 241 6.77 0.49 -7.17
C SER A 241 5.59 1.45 -7.02
N GLY A 242 5.56 2.52 -7.87
CA GLY A 242 4.48 3.51 -7.93
C GLY A 242 3.94 3.75 -9.33
N ILE A 243 2.78 4.39 -9.41
CA ILE A 243 2.14 4.87 -10.65
C ILE A 243 1.50 6.24 -10.44
N ILE A 244 1.33 6.99 -11.52
CA ILE A 244 0.57 8.24 -11.57
C ILE A 244 -0.47 8.11 -12.68
N LEU A 245 -1.73 8.49 -12.40
CA LEU A 245 -2.86 8.45 -13.33
C LEU A 245 -3.52 9.82 -13.39
N SER A 246 -4.11 10.17 -14.54
CA SER A 246 -4.87 11.40 -14.68
C SER A 246 -5.86 11.33 -15.85
N ASN A 247 -6.94 12.12 -15.76
CA ASN A 247 -7.88 12.35 -16.85
C ASN A 247 -7.79 13.78 -17.42
N GLU A 248 -6.87 14.60 -16.89
CA GLU A 248 -6.66 15.99 -17.32
C GLU A 248 -6.05 16.08 -18.73
N ASP A 249 -5.94 17.30 -19.25
CA ASP A 249 -5.42 17.57 -20.59
C ASP A 249 -3.93 17.21 -20.79
N GLU A 250 -3.48 17.24 -22.04
CA GLU A 250 -2.10 16.93 -22.40
C GLU A 250 -1.07 17.85 -21.74
N GLY A 251 -1.41 19.13 -21.49
CA GLY A 251 -0.51 20.08 -20.84
C GLY A 251 -0.23 19.65 -19.40
N PHE A 252 -1.26 19.23 -18.67
CA PHE A 252 -1.16 18.69 -17.33
C PHE A 252 -0.36 17.36 -17.31
N GLN A 253 -0.66 16.47 -18.25
CA GLN A 253 0.06 15.19 -18.38
C GLN A 253 1.55 15.39 -18.67
N LYS A 254 1.92 16.37 -19.51
CA LYS A 254 3.32 16.72 -19.80
C LYS A 254 4.05 17.21 -18.54
N LYS A 255 3.39 18.00 -17.67
CA LYS A 255 3.97 18.44 -16.38
C LYS A 255 4.25 17.24 -15.48
N LEU A 256 3.33 16.28 -15.37
CA LEU A 256 3.52 15.06 -14.59
C LEU A 256 4.68 14.22 -15.12
N ASN A 257 4.75 14.00 -16.42
CA ASN A 257 5.86 13.28 -17.05
C ASN A 257 7.19 13.98 -16.80
N PHE A 258 7.25 15.31 -17.00
CA PHE A 258 8.47 16.09 -16.77
C PHE A 258 8.93 16.03 -15.31
N ALA A 259 8.02 16.04 -14.37
CA ALA A 259 8.34 15.95 -12.95
C ALA A 259 8.89 14.56 -12.55
N VAL A 260 8.47 13.49 -13.23
CA VAL A 260 9.07 12.16 -13.05
C VAL A 260 10.44 12.13 -13.72
N PHE A 261 10.49 12.35 -15.02
CA PHE A 261 11.75 12.41 -15.77
C PHE A 261 11.75 13.64 -16.70
N PRO A 262 12.76 14.50 -16.60
CA PRO A 262 13.99 14.41 -15.81
C PRO A 262 13.90 15.03 -14.39
N GLY A 263 12.70 15.41 -13.92
CA GLY A 263 12.53 16.24 -12.73
C GLY A 263 12.99 15.62 -11.40
N SER A 264 12.70 14.33 -11.20
CA SER A 264 12.98 13.64 -9.91
C SER A 264 13.66 12.28 -10.07
N GLN A 265 13.67 11.70 -11.25
CA GLN A 265 14.28 10.40 -11.55
C GLN A 265 15.16 10.48 -12.79
N GLY A 266 16.11 9.53 -12.91
CA GLY A 266 16.89 9.22 -14.12
C GLY A 266 16.35 7.98 -14.81
N GLY A 267 17.22 6.96 -15.05
CA GLY A 267 16.85 5.72 -15.71
C GLY A 267 15.72 4.96 -15.03
N PRO A 268 14.64 4.62 -15.74
CA PRO A 268 13.54 3.85 -15.20
C PRO A 268 13.95 2.38 -14.94
N LEU A 269 13.28 1.73 -14.00
CA LEU A 269 13.51 0.33 -13.66
C LEU A 269 12.69 -0.57 -14.61
N MET A 270 13.27 -0.91 -15.78
CA MET A 270 12.51 -1.59 -16.84
C MET A 270 12.01 -2.98 -16.44
N HIS A 271 12.77 -3.73 -15.63
CA HIS A 271 12.36 -5.00 -15.06
C HIS A 271 11.14 -4.86 -14.12
N VAL A 272 11.07 -3.78 -13.33
CA VAL A 272 9.91 -3.48 -12.48
C VAL A 272 8.71 -3.03 -13.31
N ILE A 273 8.92 -2.24 -14.36
CA ILE A 273 7.86 -1.83 -15.29
C ILE A 273 7.25 -3.05 -16.00
N ALA A 274 8.07 -4.02 -16.43
CA ALA A 274 7.59 -5.29 -16.97
C ALA A 274 6.76 -6.07 -15.94
N ALA A 275 7.21 -6.11 -14.69
CA ALA A 275 6.45 -6.74 -13.60
C ALA A 275 5.12 -6.02 -13.32
N LYS A 276 5.04 -4.69 -13.46
CA LYS A 276 3.77 -3.95 -13.44
C LYS A 276 2.85 -4.37 -14.58
N ALA A 277 3.38 -4.54 -15.80
CA ALA A 277 2.59 -5.01 -16.93
C ALA A 277 1.97 -6.39 -16.68
N VAL A 278 2.69 -7.28 -16.00
CA VAL A 278 2.16 -8.59 -15.55
C VAL A 278 1.06 -8.38 -14.50
N CYS A 279 1.35 -7.62 -13.45
CA CYS A 279 0.41 -7.33 -12.37
C CYS A 279 -0.93 -6.76 -12.90
N PHE A 280 -0.89 -5.77 -13.78
CA PHE A 280 -2.09 -5.16 -14.34
C PHE A 280 -2.88 -6.17 -15.20
N LYS A 281 -2.20 -7.05 -15.93
CA LYS A 281 -2.89 -8.13 -16.66
C LYS A 281 -3.61 -9.11 -15.73
N GLU A 282 -2.98 -9.49 -14.60
CA GLU A 282 -3.62 -10.31 -13.58
C GLU A 282 -4.83 -9.59 -12.97
N ALA A 283 -4.69 -8.30 -12.67
CA ALA A 283 -5.76 -7.49 -12.08
C ALA A 283 -6.98 -7.27 -12.99
N MET A 284 -6.86 -7.47 -14.31
CA MET A 284 -7.96 -7.38 -15.27
C MET A 284 -8.83 -8.65 -15.33
N THR A 285 -8.49 -9.71 -14.61
CA THR A 285 -9.22 -10.99 -14.62
C THR A 285 -10.42 -10.99 -13.67
N ASN A 286 -11.40 -11.87 -13.93
CA ASN A 286 -12.51 -12.06 -13.00
C ASN A 286 -12.05 -12.68 -11.68
N ASP A 287 -11.07 -13.59 -11.71
CA ASP A 287 -10.50 -14.19 -10.51
C ASP A 287 -9.92 -13.13 -9.57
N PHE A 288 -9.32 -12.08 -10.12
CA PHE A 288 -8.83 -10.96 -9.33
C PHE A 288 -9.97 -10.15 -8.68
N LYS A 289 -11.10 -9.97 -9.39
CA LYS A 289 -12.29 -9.32 -8.80
C LYS A 289 -12.85 -10.13 -7.64
N ASP A 290 -12.92 -11.45 -7.78
CA ASP A 290 -13.41 -12.34 -6.72
C ASP A 290 -12.41 -12.39 -5.54
N TYR A 291 -11.11 -12.35 -5.82
CA TYR A 291 -10.08 -12.17 -4.79
C TYR A 291 -10.27 -10.88 -4.01
N GLN A 292 -10.56 -9.74 -4.64
CA GLN A 292 -10.79 -8.46 -3.96
C GLN A 292 -12.08 -8.47 -3.11
N LYS A 293 -13.14 -9.15 -3.56
CA LYS A 293 -14.35 -9.37 -2.75
C LYS A 293 -14.04 -10.21 -1.51
N GLN A 294 -13.22 -11.25 -1.66
CA GLN A 294 -12.83 -12.10 -0.54
C GLN A 294 -11.98 -11.34 0.48
N ILE A 295 -11.11 -10.42 0.04
CA ILE A 295 -10.35 -9.53 0.94
C ILE A 295 -11.29 -8.77 1.88
N ILE A 296 -12.33 -8.12 1.34
CA ILE A 296 -13.31 -7.37 2.14
C ILE A 296 -14.13 -8.33 3.03
N SER A 297 -14.54 -9.48 2.50
CA SER A 297 -15.28 -10.48 3.25
C SER A 297 -14.49 -10.98 4.46
N ASN A 298 -13.21 -11.28 4.29
CA ASN A 298 -12.31 -11.67 5.37
C ASN A 298 -12.19 -10.55 6.41
N ALA A 299 -12.00 -9.30 5.98
CA ALA A 299 -11.88 -8.16 6.88
C ALA A 299 -13.14 -7.95 7.74
N LYS A 300 -14.32 -7.99 7.13
CA LYS A 300 -15.61 -7.90 7.85
C LYS A 300 -15.80 -9.06 8.83
N THR A 301 -15.43 -10.27 8.41
CA THR A 301 -15.48 -11.46 9.26
C THR A 301 -14.57 -11.28 10.50
N MET A 302 -13.36 -10.78 10.30
CA MET A 302 -12.43 -10.50 11.39
C MET A 302 -12.94 -9.40 12.33
N CYS A 303 -13.56 -8.34 11.82
CA CYS A 303 -14.21 -7.31 12.66
C CYS A 303 -15.27 -7.92 13.59
N GLY A 304 -16.18 -8.74 13.05
CA GLY A 304 -17.19 -9.43 13.83
C GLY A 304 -16.59 -10.38 14.89
N GLN A 305 -15.52 -11.09 14.54
CA GLN A 305 -14.86 -12.01 15.47
C GLN A 305 -14.12 -11.26 16.58
N PHE A 306 -13.39 -10.17 16.31
CA PHE A 306 -12.77 -9.32 17.33
C PHE A 306 -13.82 -8.78 18.32
N THR A 307 -14.93 -8.26 17.79
CA THR A 307 -16.03 -7.76 18.62
C THR A 307 -16.61 -8.87 19.50
N SER A 308 -16.81 -10.08 18.98
CA SER A 308 -17.32 -11.23 19.75
C SER A 308 -16.37 -11.67 20.87
N ARG A 309 -15.06 -11.48 20.67
CA ARG A 309 -14.00 -11.72 21.68
C ARG A 309 -13.79 -10.52 22.62
N GLY A 310 -14.64 -9.50 22.55
CA GLY A 310 -14.61 -8.35 23.46
C GLY A 310 -13.46 -7.37 23.20
N PHE A 311 -12.97 -7.29 21.96
CA PHE A 311 -12.02 -6.25 21.53
C PHE A 311 -12.79 -5.07 20.92
N ASN A 312 -12.30 -3.88 21.15
CA ASN A 312 -12.83 -2.66 20.55
C ASN A 312 -12.16 -2.45 19.16
N LEU A 313 -12.92 -1.89 18.23
CA LEU A 313 -12.44 -1.43 16.94
C LEU A 313 -12.62 0.08 16.83
N VAL A 314 -11.76 0.77 16.08
CA VAL A 314 -11.88 2.22 15.84
C VAL A 314 -13.19 2.56 15.13
N GLN A 315 -13.62 1.73 14.17
CA GLN A 315 -14.97 1.75 13.59
C GLN A 315 -15.62 0.37 13.81
N LYS A 316 -16.94 0.33 13.92
CA LYS A 316 -17.67 -0.93 14.22
C LYS A 316 -17.46 -2.03 13.18
N ASP A 317 -17.23 -1.66 11.92
CA ASP A 317 -17.01 -2.54 10.79
C ASP A 317 -16.04 -1.87 9.80
N THR A 318 -15.62 -2.57 8.76
CA THR A 318 -14.77 -2.05 7.71
C THR A 318 -15.40 -2.18 6.34
N ASP A 319 -15.15 -1.21 5.46
CA ASP A 319 -15.55 -1.24 4.05
C ASP A 319 -14.38 -1.52 3.10
N ASN A 320 -13.23 -1.86 3.65
CA ASN A 320 -12.04 -2.16 2.86
C ASN A 320 -11.24 -3.35 3.45
N HIS A 321 -9.94 -3.37 3.26
CA HIS A 321 -9.05 -4.46 3.67
C HIS A 321 -8.39 -4.25 5.04
N LEU A 322 -8.63 -3.10 5.69
CA LEU A 322 -8.00 -2.71 6.94
C LEU A 322 -8.92 -2.92 8.13
N ILE A 323 -8.31 -3.21 9.28
CA ILE A 323 -8.94 -3.26 10.59
C ILE A 323 -8.02 -2.52 11.58
N LEU A 324 -8.57 -1.60 12.34
CA LEU A 324 -7.89 -0.91 13.44
C LEU A 324 -8.46 -1.38 14.74
N VAL A 325 -7.67 -2.14 15.50
CA VAL A 325 -8.07 -2.68 16.82
C VAL A 325 -7.60 -1.72 17.90
N ASP A 326 -8.53 -1.26 18.73
CA ASP A 326 -8.26 -0.44 19.92
C ASP A 326 -8.01 -1.38 21.12
N LEU A 327 -6.79 -1.33 21.65
CA LEU A 327 -6.33 -2.23 22.71
C LEU A 327 -6.52 -1.65 24.12
N ARG A 328 -7.03 -0.41 24.26
CA ARG A 328 -7.18 0.27 25.56
C ARG A 328 -8.02 -0.51 26.53
N ASN A 329 -9.08 -1.20 26.05
CA ASN A 329 -9.94 -2.02 26.91
C ASN A 329 -9.30 -3.36 27.34
N LYS A 330 -8.13 -3.71 26.80
CA LYS A 330 -7.35 -4.91 27.17
C LYS A 330 -6.14 -4.57 28.03
N ASN A 331 -5.89 -3.29 28.33
CA ASN A 331 -4.74 -2.80 29.11
C ASN A 331 -3.38 -3.31 28.58
N ILE A 332 -3.22 -3.27 27.26
CA ILE A 332 -1.99 -3.65 26.56
C ILE A 332 -1.74 -2.67 25.44
N THR A 333 -0.48 -2.36 25.16
CA THR A 333 -0.08 -1.41 24.11
C THR A 333 0.07 -2.09 22.75
N GLY A 334 0.02 -1.28 21.69
CA GLY A 334 0.26 -1.78 20.33
C GLY A 334 1.65 -2.39 20.17
N LYS A 335 2.67 -1.81 20.83
CA LYS A 335 4.03 -2.34 20.84
C LYS A 335 4.11 -3.73 21.48
N GLU A 336 3.51 -3.89 22.66
CA GLU A 336 3.51 -5.19 23.36
C GLU A 336 2.80 -6.26 22.52
N VAL A 337 1.68 -5.94 21.88
CA VAL A 337 0.97 -6.89 21.01
C VAL A 337 1.77 -7.21 19.74
N GLU A 338 2.41 -6.22 19.11
CA GLU A 338 3.28 -6.44 17.93
C GLU A 338 4.42 -7.42 18.28
N GLU A 339 5.09 -7.21 19.42
CA GLU A 339 6.18 -8.07 19.88
C GLU A 339 5.67 -9.46 20.27
N LEU A 340 4.59 -9.55 21.03
CA LEU A 340 3.99 -10.83 21.46
C LEU A 340 3.56 -11.69 20.26
N LEU A 341 2.81 -11.13 19.32
CA LEU A 341 2.32 -11.86 18.14
C LEU A 341 3.46 -12.32 17.25
N GLY A 342 4.57 -11.56 17.18
CA GLY A 342 5.80 -11.97 16.52
C GLY A 342 6.36 -13.29 17.06
N THR A 343 6.25 -13.56 18.37
CA THR A 343 6.74 -14.80 18.99
C THR A 343 5.94 -16.03 18.60
N VAL A 344 4.68 -15.85 18.21
CA VAL A 344 3.75 -16.91 17.77
C VAL A 344 3.53 -16.95 16.27
N ASN A 345 4.44 -16.34 15.49
CA ASN A 345 4.42 -16.34 14.02
C ASN A 345 3.21 -15.60 13.41
N ILE A 346 2.72 -14.56 14.06
CA ILE A 346 1.71 -13.64 13.51
C ILE A 346 2.32 -12.26 13.38
N THR A 347 2.33 -11.69 12.17
CA THR A 347 2.95 -10.40 11.88
C THR A 347 1.90 -9.32 11.73
N VAL A 348 1.93 -8.34 12.63
CA VAL A 348 1.10 -7.13 12.59
C VAL A 348 1.98 -5.89 12.74
N ASN A 349 1.42 -4.69 12.61
CA ASN A 349 2.11 -3.48 13.05
C ASN A 349 1.29 -2.73 14.11
N LYS A 350 2.00 -2.18 15.10
CA LYS A 350 1.41 -1.19 15.99
C LYS A 350 0.93 0.03 15.20
N ASN A 351 -0.16 0.64 15.62
CA ASN A 351 -0.77 1.77 14.95
C ASN A 351 -1.44 2.69 15.96
N SER A 352 -1.20 4.00 15.82
CA SER A 352 -1.97 4.98 16.59
C SER A 352 -3.46 4.88 16.24
N ILE A 353 -4.28 5.10 17.24
CA ILE A 353 -5.73 5.24 17.09
C ILE A 353 -6.12 6.71 17.29
N PRO A 354 -7.31 7.16 16.86
CA PRO A 354 -7.76 8.52 17.12
C PRO A 354 -7.67 8.86 18.61
N ASP A 355 -7.11 10.03 18.93
CA ASP A 355 -6.85 10.51 20.30
C ASP A 355 -6.02 9.53 21.14
N ASP A 356 -5.03 8.93 20.54
CA ASP A 356 -4.15 7.97 21.20
C ASP A 356 -3.39 8.64 22.36
N PRO A 357 -3.52 8.15 23.60
CA PRO A 357 -2.80 8.69 24.74
C PRO A 357 -1.29 8.33 24.71
N GLU A 358 -0.93 7.31 23.92
CA GLU A 358 0.44 6.82 23.85
C GLU A 358 1.25 7.53 22.75
N SER A 359 2.57 7.48 22.88
CA SER A 359 3.47 8.01 21.85
C SER A 359 3.40 7.17 20.55
N PRO A 360 3.78 7.72 19.39
CA PRO A 360 3.81 6.98 18.12
C PRO A 360 4.73 5.75 18.11
N PHE A 361 5.64 5.63 19.08
CA PHE A 361 6.54 4.48 19.22
C PHE A 361 5.94 3.35 20.07
N VAL A 362 4.86 3.60 20.82
CA VAL A 362 4.17 2.67 21.69
C VAL A 362 2.81 2.32 21.13
N THR A 363 1.95 3.30 20.90
CA THR A 363 0.57 3.24 20.40
C THR A 363 -0.40 2.44 21.26
N SER A 364 -1.69 2.72 21.13
CA SER A 364 -2.74 1.98 21.82
C SER A 364 -3.51 1.04 20.91
N GLY A 365 -3.06 0.85 19.66
CA GLY A 365 -3.72 -0.02 18.70
C GLY A 365 -2.78 -0.81 17.83
N ILE A 366 -3.36 -1.74 17.09
CA ILE A 366 -2.71 -2.46 15.99
C ILE A 366 -3.53 -2.30 14.71
N ARG A 367 -2.84 -2.33 13.57
CA ARG A 367 -3.45 -2.38 12.25
C ARG A 367 -3.30 -3.77 11.67
N ILE A 368 -4.39 -4.30 11.16
CA ILE A 368 -4.50 -5.61 10.53
C ILE A 368 -5.01 -5.42 9.10
N GLY A 369 -4.51 -6.22 8.17
CA GLY A 369 -4.96 -6.25 6.79
C GLY A 369 -5.13 -7.67 6.27
N THR A 370 -6.01 -7.85 5.32
CA THR A 370 -6.40 -9.16 4.80
C THR A 370 -5.83 -9.53 3.42
N PRO A 371 -5.11 -8.68 2.66
CA PRO A 371 -4.62 -9.05 1.33
C PRO A 371 -3.71 -10.27 1.32
N ALA A 372 -2.71 -10.34 2.20
CA ALA A 372 -1.73 -11.42 2.23
C ALA A 372 -2.36 -12.77 2.60
N ILE A 373 -3.22 -12.82 3.63
CA ILE A 373 -3.92 -14.05 4.02
C ILE A 373 -4.89 -14.52 2.94
N THR A 374 -5.56 -13.58 2.25
CA THR A 374 -6.45 -13.94 1.13
C THR A 374 -5.65 -14.47 -0.06
N THR A 375 -4.45 -13.93 -0.32
CA THR A 375 -3.55 -14.44 -1.37
C THR A 375 -3.13 -15.88 -1.11
N ARG A 376 -2.87 -16.26 0.15
CA ARG A 376 -2.54 -17.66 0.46
C ARG A 376 -3.77 -18.58 0.51
N GLY A 377 -4.97 -18.05 0.31
CA GLY A 377 -6.19 -18.85 0.13
C GLY A 377 -7.13 -18.87 1.34
N PHE A 378 -6.87 -18.08 2.38
CA PHE A 378 -7.77 -17.98 3.54
C PHE A 378 -9.12 -17.38 3.13
N LYS A 379 -10.16 -17.97 3.66
CA LYS A 379 -11.55 -17.50 3.59
C LYS A 379 -12.07 -17.14 4.98
N ASN A 380 -13.37 -16.97 5.09
CA ASN A 380 -14.00 -16.47 6.32
C ASN A 380 -13.72 -17.35 7.54
N ASP A 381 -13.67 -18.68 7.39
CA ASP A 381 -13.42 -19.58 8.51
C ASP A 381 -11.98 -19.50 9.01
N GLU A 382 -11.00 -19.44 8.10
CA GLU A 382 -9.61 -19.24 8.46
C GLU A 382 -9.39 -17.83 9.03
N ALA A 383 -10.09 -16.82 8.50
CA ALA A 383 -10.04 -15.45 9.02
C ALA A 383 -10.54 -15.37 10.47
N LYS A 384 -11.60 -16.12 10.83
CA LYS A 384 -12.05 -16.26 12.23
C LYS A 384 -10.98 -16.93 13.09
N GLN A 385 -10.42 -18.04 12.63
CA GLN A 385 -9.35 -18.75 13.33
C GLN A 385 -8.15 -17.83 13.62
N VAL A 386 -7.76 -17.00 12.65
CA VAL A 386 -6.68 -16.02 12.85
C VAL A 386 -6.99 -15.06 13.99
N VAL A 387 -8.22 -14.53 14.06
CA VAL A 387 -8.61 -13.65 15.19
C VAL A 387 -8.61 -14.41 16.51
N ASP A 388 -9.11 -15.65 16.56
CA ASP A 388 -9.08 -16.45 17.78
C ASP A 388 -7.64 -16.68 18.25
N LEU A 389 -6.70 -17.01 17.35
CA LEU A 389 -5.27 -17.17 17.67
C LEU A 389 -4.65 -15.87 18.21
N ILE A 390 -5.01 -14.71 17.65
CA ILE A 390 -4.55 -13.40 18.14
C ILE A 390 -5.09 -13.16 19.56
N CYS A 391 -6.38 -13.39 19.77
CA CYS A 391 -7.01 -13.19 21.08
C CYS A 391 -6.45 -14.16 22.12
N ASP A 392 -6.29 -15.44 21.77
CA ASP A 392 -5.71 -16.45 22.66
C ASP A 392 -4.29 -16.08 23.08
N ALA A 393 -3.46 -15.59 22.14
CA ALA A 393 -2.11 -15.12 22.45
C ALA A 393 -2.13 -13.92 23.42
N ILE A 394 -3.01 -12.93 23.21
CA ILE A 394 -3.11 -11.75 24.07
C ILE A 394 -3.64 -12.12 25.47
N GLU A 395 -4.65 -12.99 25.54
CA GLU A 395 -5.25 -13.44 26.80
C GLU A 395 -4.33 -14.31 27.63
N ASN A 396 -3.40 -15.05 26.98
CA ASN A 396 -2.44 -15.93 27.63
C ASN A 396 -0.98 -15.42 27.55
N LYS A 397 -0.77 -14.12 27.44
CA LYS A 397 0.55 -13.51 27.20
C LYS A 397 1.66 -13.89 28.20
N GLU A 398 1.30 -14.26 29.41
CA GLU A 398 2.24 -14.68 30.47
C GLU A 398 2.43 -16.21 30.53
N ASN A 399 1.72 -16.99 29.71
CA ASN A 399 1.76 -18.45 29.72
C ASN A 399 2.50 -18.97 28.47
N SER A 400 3.76 -19.33 28.63
CA SER A 400 4.61 -19.82 27.52
C SER A 400 4.10 -21.11 26.88
N GLU A 401 3.45 -22.00 27.64
CA GLU A 401 2.92 -23.27 27.10
C GLU A 401 1.73 -23.00 26.17
N GLU A 402 0.83 -22.08 26.53
CA GLU A 402 -0.28 -21.68 25.68
C GLU A 402 0.20 -20.92 24.43
N LEU A 403 1.23 -20.08 24.56
CA LEU A 403 1.83 -19.39 23.41
C LEU A 403 2.48 -20.39 22.43
N ASP A 404 3.11 -21.46 22.90
CA ASP A 404 3.63 -22.51 22.04
C ASP A 404 2.51 -23.27 21.31
N ILE A 405 1.38 -23.54 22.00
CA ILE A 405 0.18 -24.12 21.38
C ILE A 405 -0.38 -23.21 20.28
N VAL A 406 -0.47 -21.90 20.52
CA VAL A 406 -0.89 -20.93 19.51
C VAL A 406 0.05 -20.96 18.30
N LYS A 407 1.36 -20.93 18.54
CA LYS A 407 2.40 -20.98 17.50
C LYS A 407 2.28 -22.24 16.63
N ASP A 408 2.06 -23.40 17.23
CA ASP A 408 1.90 -24.65 16.51
C ASP A 408 0.62 -24.66 15.66
N LYS A 409 -0.50 -24.11 16.17
CA LYS A 409 -1.73 -23.93 15.38
C LYS A 409 -1.52 -22.97 14.21
N VAL A 410 -0.77 -21.88 14.38
CA VAL A 410 -0.39 -20.97 13.30
C VAL A 410 0.38 -21.70 12.21
N LYS A 411 1.42 -22.48 12.58
CA LYS A 411 2.19 -23.27 11.62
C LYS A 411 1.35 -24.31 10.90
N GLU A 412 0.44 -24.99 11.62
CA GLU A 412 -0.48 -25.96 11.01
C GLU A 412 -1.39 -25.31 9.97
N LEU A 413 -1.96 -24.14 10.32
CA LEU A 413 -2.81 -23.39 9.40
C LEU A 413 -2.01 -22.94 8.17
N CYS A 414 -0.80 -22.42 8.36
CA CYS A 414 0.07 -22.01 7.26
C CYS A 414 0.44 -23.17 6.31
N ARG A 415 0.69 -24.38 6.84
CA ARG A 415 1.01 -25.58 6.02
C ARG A 415 -0.15 -26.02 5.13
N LYS A 416 -1.41 -25.80 5.56
CA LYS A 416 -2.60 -26.09 4.75
C LYS A 416 -2.76 -25.14 3.57
N PHE A 417 -2.18 -23.95 3.67
CA PHE A 417 -2.31 -22.86 2.71
C PHE A 417 -0.93 -22.26 2.36
N PRO A 418 -0.07 -23.01 1.66
CA PRO A 418 1.26 -22.53 1.29
C PRO A 418 1.18 -21.35 0.31
N VAL A 419 2.18 -20.45 0.33
CA VAL A 419 2.24 -19.27 -0.55
C VAL A 419 2.81 -19.64 -1.92
N TYR A 420 3.96 -20.31 -1.93
CA TYR A 420 4.73 -20.59 -3.16
C TYR A 420 5.03 -22.08 -3.38
N LYS A 421 4.76 -22.93 -2.41
CA LYS A 421 5.04 -24.39 -2.50
C LYS A 421 3.95 -25.17 -3.19
#